data_a4bfe2d42c3ed6f6d60a67a1c56e6613
#
_entry.id   a4bfe2d42c3ed6f6d60a67a1c56e6613
#
_cell.length_a   1.000
_cell.length_b   1.000
_cell.length_c   1.000
_cell.angle_alpha   90.00
_cell.angle_beta   90.00
_cell.angle_gamma   90.00
#
_symmetry.space_group_name_H-M   'P 1'
#
loop_
_entity.id
_entity.type
_entity.pdbx_description
1 polymer ?
#
loop_
_entity_poly.entity_id
_entity_poly.type
_entity_poly.pdbx_seq_one_letter_code
_entity_poly.pdbx_strand_id
1 'polypeptide(L)'
;MEIINYEYKKIDNQDVIAAIEPKAANTGVAVKFSEFREQIFCEIEAADIKKFCGLLNSDADLSFEYLKCLTAVDYIDYIEMVYCLYSFKNNWSVNIKVKLDVQKPVVDSICSIYRGADWNEREMAEMFGIDIAGHPNLKHLLLAGDEGGYPLRKNFEIKWEERKYIPPEKFE
;
A
#
# COMPACT_ATOMS: atom_id res chain seq x y z
N MET A 1 -15.73 -21.75 32.88
CA MET A 1 -15.24 -21.18 31.60
C MET A 1 -15.53 -19.69 31.66
N GLU A 2 -14.53 -18.91 32.10
CA GLU A 2 -14.67 -17.46 32.21
C GLU A 2 -14.80 -16.89 30.80
N ILE A 3 -15.89 -16.18 30.52
CA ILE A 3 -16.07 -15.41 29.31
C ILE A 3 -15.16 -14.19 29.44
N ILE A 4 -14.05 -14.18 28.73
CA ILE A 4 -13.19 -13.00 28.65
C ILE A 4 -14.00 -11.94 27.90
N ASN A 5 -14.57 -10.99 28.62
CA ASN A 5 -15.16 -9.78 28.03
C ASN A 5 -14.02 -8.94 27.48
N TYR A 6 -13.78 -9.01 26.18
CA TYR A 6 -12.99 -8.01 25.47
C TYR A 6 -13.80 -6.72 25.41
N GLU A 7 -13.56 -5.82 26.34
CA GLU A 7 -13.97 -4.43 26.16
C GLU A 7 -13.20 -3.86 24.97
N TYR A 8 -13.89 -3.67 23.86
CA TYR A 8 -13.34 -2.98 22.70
C TYR A 8 -13.11 -1.53 23.08
N LYS A 9 -11.89 -1.20 23.49
CA LYS A 9 -11.52 0.19 23.76
C LYS A 9 -11.57 0.92 22.41
N LYS A 10 -12.56 1.77 22.22
CA LYS A 10 -12.63 2.62 21.03
C LYS A 10 -11.38 3.50 21.03
N ILE A 11 -10.58 3.38 19.98
CA ILE A 11 -9.37 4.17 19.81
C ILE A 11 -9.83 5.56 19.33
N ASP A 12 -9.33 6.61 19.97
CA ASP A 12 -9.52 7.96 19.48
C ASP A 12 -8.48 8.22 18.37
N ASN A 13 -8.95 8.53 17.17
CA ASN A 13 -8.10 8.86 16.05
C ASN A 13 -7.21 10.07 16.33
N GLN A 14 -7.67 10.99 17.17
CA GLN A 14 -6.90 12.17 17.56
C GLN A 14 -5.65 11.80 18.37
N ASP A 15 -5.72 10.76 19.22
CA ASP A 15 -4.54 10.26 19.94
C ASP A 15 -3.47 9.73 18.96
N VAL A 16 -3.90 9.04 17.90
CA VAL A 16 -2.99 8.50 16.88
C VAL A 16 -2.34 9.63 16.09
N ILE A 17 -3.12 10.61 15.65
CA ILE A 17 -2.63 11.78 14.91
C ILE A 17 -1.65 12.57 15.77
N ALA A 18 -2.01 12.87 17.03
CA ALA A 18 -1.16 13.60 17.96
C ALA A 18 0.16 12.88 18.27
N ALA A 19 0.18 11.54 18.19
CA ALA A 19 1.40 10.77 18.34
C ALA A 19 2.32 10.81 17.10
N ILE A 20 1.73 10.82 15.90
CA ILE A 20 2.47 10.77 14.63
C ILE A 20 2.98 12.15 14.21
N GLU A 21 2.14 13.18 14.28
CA GLU A 21 2.39 14.50 13.71
C GLU A 21 3.71 15.13 14.15
N PRO A 22 4.05 15.24 15.47
CA PRO A 22 5.30 15.85 15.91
C PRO A 22 6.52 15.04 15.48
N LYS A 23 6.42 13.73 15.42
CA LYS A 23 7.51 12.84 15.00
C LYS A 23 7.77 12.95 13.50
N ALA A 24 6.71 13.04 12.69
CA ALA A 24 6.81 13.28 11.25
C ALA A 24 7.46 14.64 10.97
N ALA A 25 7.02 15.69 11.65
CA ALA A 25 7.59 17.04 11.53
C ALA A 25 9.09 17.07 11.86
N ASN A 26 9.52 16.37 12.93
CA ASN A 26 10.94 16.26 13.31
C ASN A 26 11.80 15.57 12.25
N THR A 27 11.21 14.69 11.44
CA THR A 27 11.90 14.06 10.31
C THR A 27 11.84 14.90 9.03
N GLY A 28 11.09 16.00 9.03
CA GLY A 28 10.86 16.85 7.86
C GLY A 28 9.90 16.26 6.83
N VAL A 29 9.07 15.31 7.23
CA VAL A 29 7.98 14.77 6.39
C VAL A 29 6.72 15.59 6.63
N ALA A 30 6.20 16.22 5.57
CA ALA A 30 4.92 16.91 5.60
C ALA A 30 3.78 15.90 5.46
N VAL A 31 2.93 15.80 6.47
CA VAL A 31 1.79 14.89 6.48
C VAL A 31 0.49 15.69 6.55
N LYS A 32 -0.44 15.40 5.65
CA LYS A 32 -1.79 15.90 5.73
C LYS A 32 -2.71 14.79 6.23
N PHE A 33 -3.27 14.99 7.40
CA PHE A 33 -4.21 14.05 8.01
C PHE A 33 -5.65 14.31 7.56
N SER A 34 -6.38 13.22 7.36
CA SER A 34 -7.83 13.24 7.14
C SER A 34 -8.46 12.01 7.76
N GLU A 35 -9.76 12.10 8.06
CA GLU A 35 -10.53 11.00 8.64
C GLU A 35 -11.75 10.71 7.77
N PHE A 36 -12.00 9.43 7.56
CA PHE A 36 -13.21 8.97 6.89
C PHE A 36 -13.64 7.60 7.44
N ARG A 37 -14.89 7.49 7.87
CA ARG A 37 -15.45 6.25 8.45
C ARG A 37 -14.55 5.62 9.54
N GLU A 38 -14.14 6.44 10.50
CA GLU A 38 -13.28 6.05 11.62
C GLU A 38 -11.86 5.57 11.21
N GLN A 39 -11.46 5.78 9.95
CA GLN A 39 -10.11 5.48 9.47
C GLN A 39 -9.29 6.76 9.30
N ILE A 40 -8.02 6.68 9.68
CA ILE A 40 -7.05 7.77 9.53
C ILE A 40 -6.34 7.59 8.18
N PHE A 41 -6.23 8.69 7.44
CA PHE A 41 -5.45 8.78 6.21
C PHE A 41 -4.35 9.83 6.37
N CYS A 42 -3.13 9.45 5.99
CA CYS A 42 -1.92 10.26 5.99
C CYS A 42 -1.52 10.50 4.52
N GLU A 43 -1.81 11.66 3.95
CA GLU A 43 -1.34 12.04 2.61
C GLU A 43 0.07 12.59 2.73
N ILE A 44 1.03 12.05 1.95
CA ILE A 44 2.43 12.46 1.90
C ILE A 44 2.94 12.49 0.45
N GLU A 45 4.07 13.14 0.25
CA GLU A 45 4.77 13.11 -1.05
C GLU A 45 5.42 11.75 -1.30
N ALA A 46 5.51 11.37 -2.59
CA ALA A 46 6.08 10.08 -3.00
C ALA A 46 7.54 9.88 -2.55
N ALA A 47 8.31 10.96 -2.56
CA ALA A 47 9.71 10.94 -2.13
C ALA A 47 9.89 10.64 -0.63
N ASP A 48 8.86 10.84 0.18
CA ASP A 48 8.94 10.66 1.62
C ASP A 48 8.44 9.30 2.10
N ILE A 49 7.88 8.45 1.22
CA ILE A 49 7.24 7.19 1.62
C ILE A 49 8.16 6.29 2.43
N LYS A 50 9.38 6.07 1.97
CA LYS A 50 10.34 5.20 2.63
C LYS A 50 10.76 5.74 4.00
N LYS A 51 10.97 7.04 4.08
CA LYS A 51 11.34 7.74 5.31
C LYS A 51 10.20 7.70 6.33
N PHE A 52 8.98 7.96 5.89
CA PHE A 52 7.79 7.95 6.74
C PHE A 52 7.47 6.54 7.24
N CYS A 53 7.48 5.53 6.37
CA CYS A 53 7.32 4.13 6.76
C CYS A 53 8.41 3.68 7.73
N GLY A 54 9.65 4.11 7.53
CA GLY A 54 10.76 3.85 8.45
C GLY A 54 10.52 4.44 9.83
N LEU A 55 10.06 5.68 9.91
CA LEU A 55 9.68 6.32 11.17
C LEU A 55 8.57 5.53 11.88
N LEU A 56 7.48 5.24 11.19
CA LEU A 56 6.31 4.56 11.78
C LEU A 56 6.67 3.16 12.30
N ASN A 57 7.58 2.46 11.60
CA ASN A 57 8.00 1.11 11.99
C ASN A 57 9.00 1.11 13.14
N SER A 58 10.03 1.98 13.10
CA SER A 58 11.16 1.93 14.03
C SER A 58 10.92 2.69 15.34
N ASP A 59 9.98 3.62 15.36
CA ASP A 59 9.68 4.39 16.58
C ASP A 59 8.96 3.49 17.60
N ALA A 60 9.53 3.40 18.81
CA ALA A 60 9.05 2.49 19.85
C ALA A 60 7.65 2.82 20.39
N ASP A 61 7.22 4.08 20.30
CA ASP A 61 5.89 4.49 20.76
C ASP A 61 4.84 4.24 19.66
N LEU A 62 5.19 4.43 18.40
CA LEU A 62 4.29 4.24 17.25
C LEU A 62 4.15 2.76 16.89
N SER A 63 5.27 2.06 16.70
CA SER A 63 5.37 0.60 16.49
C SER A 63 4.39 0.07 15.44
N PHE A 64 4.33 0.71 14.24
CA PHE A 64 3.54 0.20 13.12
C PHE A 64 4.34 -0.88 12.38
N GLU A 65 4.44 -2.05 12.98
CA GLU A 65 5.28 -3.16 12.51
C GLU A 65 4.63 -4.01 11.41
N TYR A 66 3.33 -3.83 11.15
CA TYR A 66 2.61 -4.70 10.24
C TYR A 66 2.01 -3.95 9.05
N LEU A 67 2.39 -4.35 7.83
CA LEU A 67 1.74 -3.94 6.59
C LEU A 67 0.55 -4.88 6.32
N LYS A 68 -0.66 -4.37 6.52
CA LYS A 68 -1.91 -5.13 6.28
C LYS A 68 -2.21 -5.30 4.80
N CYS A 69 -2.00 -4.23 4.04
CA CYS A 69 -2.32 -4.18 2.61
C CYS A 69 -1.50 -3.07 1.95
N LEU A 70 -1.19 -3.26 0.68
CA LEU A 70 -0.67 -2.24 -0.21
C LEU A 70 -1.42 -2.39 -1.53
N THR A 71 -1.98 -1.30 -2.02
CA THR A 71 -2.74 -1.29 -3.26
C THR A 71 -2.59 0.05 -3.98
N ALA A 72 -3.13 0.14 -5.20
CA ALA A 72 -3.18 1.38 -5.97
C ALA A 72 -4.56 1.61 -6.56
N VAL A 73 -4.88 2.87 -6.83
CA VAL A 73 -6.12 3.29 -7.50
C VAL A 73 -5.75 4.24 -8.63
N ASP A 74 -6.23 3.96 -9.83
CA ASP A 74 -6.10 4.86 -10.98
C ASP A 74 -7.28 5.85 -10.99
N TYR A 75 -6.98 7.15 -10.85
CA TYR A 75 -7.93 8.26 -10.92
C TYR A 75 -7.90 8.97 -12.28
N ILE A 76 -7.27 8.38 -13.31
CA ILE A 76 -7.06 8.93 -14.65
C ILE A 76 -5.99 10.03 -14.67
N ASP A 77 -6.12 11.06 -13.84
CA ASP A 77 -5.19 12.18 -13.76
C ASP A 77 -3.94 11.86 -12.93
N TYR A 78 -4.06 10.95 -11.99
CA TYR A 78 -2.98 10.47 -11.13
C TYR A 78 -3.26 9.04 -10.65
N ILE A 79 -2.22 8.35 -10.16
CA ILE A 79 -2.35 7.08 -9.46
C ILE A 79 -2.14 7.34 -7.97
N GLU A 80 -3.01 6.80 -7.12
CA GLU A 80 -2.85 6.87 -5.68
C GLU A 80 -2.45 5.50 -5.13
N MET A 81 -1.25 5.40 -4.55
CA MET A 81 -0.88 4.22 -3.76
C MET A 81 -1.38 4.36 -2.33
N VAL A 82 -1.88 3.26 -1.80
CA VAL A 82 -2.42 3.19 -0.43
C VAL A 82 -1.72 2.08 0.34
N TYR A 83 -1.09 2.46 1.47
CA TYR A 83 -0.41 1.55 2.37
C TYR A 83 -1.17 1.49 3.69
N CYS A 84 -1.71 0.34 4.04
CA CYS A 84 -2.45 0.15 5.27
C CYS A 84 -1.54 -0.47 6.33
N LEU A 85 -1.20 0.29 7.36
CA LEU A 85 -0.32 -0.13 8.44
C LEU A 85 -1.07 -0.37 9.73
N TYR A 86 -0.51 -1.24 10.57
CA TYR A 86 -1.08 -1.59 11.86
C TYR A 86 0.00 -1.75 12.92
N SER A 87 -0.30 -1.23 14.13
CA SER A 87 0.49 -1.40 15.34
C SER A 87 -0.22 -2.38 16.26
N PHE A 88 0.35 -3.58 16.47
CA PHE A 88 -0.18 -4.54 17.44
C PHE A 88 -0.04 -4.03 18.87
N LYS A 89 1.05 -3.32 19.16
CA LYS A 89 1.32 -2.74 20.48
C LYS A 89 0.21 -1.79 20.93
N ASN A 90 -0.18 -0.89 20.02
CA ASN A 90 -1.13 0.19 20.33
C ASN A 90 -2.55 -0.12 19.86
N ASN A 91 -2.73 -1.18 19.07
CA ASN A 91 -3.98 -1.47 18.37
C ASN A 91 -4.40 -0.33 17.41
N TRP A 92 -3.42 0.35 16.82
CA TRP A 92 -3.64 1.48 15.92
C TRP A 92 -3.60 1.05 14.45
N SER A 93 -4.38 1.73 13.62
CA SER A 93 -4.37 1.54 12.16
C SER A 93 -4.29 2.87 11.45
N VAL A 94 -3.43 2.98 10.44
CA VAL A 94 -3.33 4.16 9.58
C VAL A 94 -3.23 3.74 8.12
N ASN A 95 -3.74 4.59 7.23
CA ASN A 95 -3.64 4.43 5.79
C ASN A 95 -2.80 5.57 5.23
N ILE A 96 -1.67 5.25 4.60
CA ILE A 96 -0.82 6.25 3.96
C ILE A 96 -1.24 6.33 2.50
N LYS A 97 -1.43 7.54 2.00
CA LYS A 97 -1.76 7.82 0.61
C LYS A 97 -0.64 8.61 -0.06
N VAL A 98 -0.26 8.14 -1.23
CA VAL A 98 0.79 8.74 -2.05
C VAL A 98 0.28 8.93 -3.46
N LYS A 99 0.29 10.16 -3.96
CA LYS A 99 -0.09 10.47 -5.34
C LYS A 99 1.12 10.38 -6.26
N LEU A 100 0.96 9.68 -7.37
CA LEU A 100 1.97 9.50 -8.39
C LEU A 100 1.50 10.12 -9.70
N ASP A 101 2.44 10.66 -10.47
CA ASP A 101 2.19 11.11 -11.84
C ASP A 101 1.74 9.93 -12.70
N VAL A 102 0.62 10.06 -13.39
CA VAL A 102 0.06 9.00 -14.23
C VAL A 102 0.95 8.66 -15.42
N GLN A 103 1.74 9.63 -15.93
CA GLN A 103 2.63 9.42 -17.08
C GLN A 103 3.94 8.73 -16.67
N LYS A 104 4.42 9.02 -15.47
CA LYS A 104 5.65 8.45 -14.91
C LYS A 104 5.47 8.14 -13.44
N PRO A 105 4.71 7.09 -13.10
CA PRO A 105 4.47 6.73 -11.70
C PRO A 105 5.70 6.06 -11.10
N VAL A 106 6.40 6.76 -10.23
CA VAL A 106 7.61 6.26 -9.56
C VAL A 106 7.45 6.42 -8.06
N VAL A 107 7.84 5.40 -7.31
CA VAL A 107 7.84 5.41 -5.84
C VAL A 107 8.95 4.51 -5.29
N ASP A 108 9.51 4.85 -4.14
CA ASP A 108 10.51 4.01 -3.48
C ASP A 108 9.90 2.75 -2.87
N SER A 109 10.60 1.62 -3.02
CA SER A 109 10.25 0.36 -2.36
C SER A 109 10.38 0.48 -0.83
N ILE A 110 9.39 -0.09 -0.13
CA ILE A 110 9.41 -0.25 1.32
C ILE A 110 9.72 -1.70 1.76
N CYS A 111 10.14 -2.58 0.84
CA CYS A 111 10.49 -3.98 1.14
C CYS A 111 11.57 -4.14 2.20
N SER A 112 12.49 -3.17 2.31
CA SER A 112 13.52 -3.16 3.35
C SER A 112 12.98 -2.91 4.76
N ILE A 113 11.77 -2.37 4.87
CA ILE A 113 11.08 -2.06 6.12
C ILE A 113 10.03 -3.14 6.41
N TYR A 114 9.19 -3.43 5.40
CA TYR A 114 8.11 -4.41 5.49
C TYR A 114 8.32 -5.52 4.46
N ARG A 115 8.72 -6.71 4.89
CA ARG A 115 8.93 -7.84 3.98
C ARG A 115 7.67 -8.25 3.20
N GLY A 116 6.49 -8.02 3.80
CA GLY A 116 5.21 -8.27 3.13
C GLY A 116 4.94 -7.36 1.93
N ALA A 117 5.70 -6.27 1.76
CA ALA A 117 5.57 -5.38 0.61
C ALA A 117 6.04 -6.01 -0.70
N ASP A 118 6.98 -6.97 -0.69
CA ASP A 118 7.60 -7.56 -1.88
C ASP A 118 6.54 -7.95 -2.94
N TRP A 119 5.62 -8.79 -2.60
CA TRP A 119 4.62 -9.29 -3.56
C TRP A 119 3.58 -8.23 -3.93
N ASN A 120 3.16 -7.42 -2.96
CA ASN A 120 2.22 -6.34 -3.22
C ASN A 120 2.82 -5.28 -4.16
N GLU A 121 4.08 -4.90 -3.97
CA GLU A 121 4.78 -3.95 -4.83
C GLU A 121 4.94 -4.51 -6.26
N ARG A 122 5.28 -5.79 -6.41
CA ARG A 122 5.34 -6.45 -7.71
C ARG A 122 3.98 -6.45 -8.40
N GLU A 123 2.89 -6.73 -7.68
CA GLU A 123 1.53 -6.65 -8.21
C GLU A 123 1.20 -5.23 -8.68
N MET A 124 1.55 -4.20 -7.90
CA MET A 124 1.30 -2.80 -8.29
C MET A 124 2.11 -2.41 -9.53
N ALA A 125 3.37 -2.83 -9.62
CA ALA A 125 4.19 -2.60 -10.80
C ALA A 125 3.58 -3.25 -12.04
N GLU A 126 3.11 -4.47 -11.93
CA GLU A 126 2.57 -5.29 -13.01
C GLU A 126 1.19 -4.81 -13.47
N MET A 127 0.30 -4.49 -12.52
CA MET A 127 -1.09 -4.13 -12.82
C MET A 127 -1.28 -2.66 -13.21
N PHE A 128 -0.45 -1.76 -12.67
CA PHE A 128 -0.58 -0.32 -12.87
C PHE A 128 0.60 0.31 -13.60
N GLY A 129 1.70 -0.41 -13.83
CA GLY A 129 2.91 0.13 -14.44
C GLY A 129 3.65 1.12 -13.55
N ILE A 130 3.63 0.90 -12.24
CA ILE A 130 4.34 1.72 -11.28
C ILE A 130 5.79 1.26 -11.22
N ASP A 131 6.73 2.18 -11.39
CA ASP A 131 8.15 1.93 -11.18
C ASP A 131 8.47 1.97 -9.68
N ILE A 132 8.78 0.81 -9.11
CA ILE A 132 9.11 0.66 -7.69
C ILE A 132 10.64 0.71 -7.53
N ALA A 133 11.15 1.90 -7.28
CA ALA A 133 12.58 2.15 -7.18
C ALA A 133 13.22 1.41 -5.99
N GLY A 134 14.30 0.67 -6.27
CA GLY A 134 15.03 -0.08 -5.24
C GLY A 134 14.35 -1.36 -4.76
N HIS A 135 13.34 -1.85 -5.48
CA HIS A 135 12.76 -3.16 -5.20
C HIS A 135 13.79 -4.29 -5.51
N PRO A 136 13.96 -5.28 -4.63
CA PRO A 136 15.02 -6.28 -4.79
C PRO A 136 14.81 -7.25 -5.95
N ASN A 137 13.56 -7.50 -6.37
CA ASN A 137 13.22 -8.50 -7.37
C ASN A 137 11.90 -8.18 -8.09
N LEU A 138 11.88 -7.11 -8.89
CA LEU A 138 10.69 -6.63 -9.60
C LEU A 138 10.40 -7.48 -10.86
N LYS A 139 9.93 -8.71 -10.62
CA LYS A 139 9.52 -9.65 -11.68
C LYS A 139 8.01 -9.81 -11.70
N HIS A 140 7.46 -10.17 -12.86
CA HIS A 140 6.05 -10.54 -12.99
C HIS A 140 5.63 -11.55 -11.92
N LEU A 141 4.42 -11.42 -11.40
CA LEU A 141 3.87 -12.25 -10.35
C LEU A 141 2.63 -13.02 -10.82
N LEU A 142 1.71 -12.34 -11.48
CA LEU A 142 0.40 -12.84 -11.88
C LEU A 142 0.24 -12.94 -13.39
N LEU A 143 0.88 -12.05 -14.15
CA LEU A 143 0.73 -11.94 -15.59
C LEU A 143 1.79 -12.75 -16.33
N ALA A 144 1.45 -13.24 -17.52
CA ALA A 144 2.39 -13.93 -18.38
C ALA A 144 3.41 -13.01 -19.07
N GLY A 145 3.10 -11.70 -19.08
CA GLY A 145 3.96 -10.66 -19.68
C GLY A 145 3.69 -10.35 -21.15
N ASP A 146 2.58 -10.87 -21.69
CA ASP A 146 2.13 -10.67 -23.09
C ASP A 146 0.84 -9.86 -23.19
N GLU A 147 0.35 -9.28 -22.10
CA GLU A 147 -0.93 -8.57 -22.02
C GLU A 147 -0.93 -7.23 -22.79
N GLY A 148 0.24 -6.70 -23.12
CA GLY A 148 0.40 -5.49 -23.90
C GLY A 148 0.01 -4.19 -23.20
N GLY A 149 0.02 -4.19 -21.86
CA GLY A 149 -0.28 -3.03 -21.02
C GLY A 149 -0.51 -3.36 -19.57
N TYR A 150 -1.17 -2.47 -18.84
CA TYR A 150 -1.41 -2.58 -17.40
C TYR A 150 -2.89 -2.79 -17.12
N PRO A 151 -3.33 -4.01 -16.75
CA PRO A 151 -4.74 -4.40 -16.73
C PRO A 151 -5.64 -3.60 -15.78
N LEU A 152 -5.10 -3.01 -14.72
CA LEU A 152 -5.89 -2.22 -13.77
C LEU A 152 -5.89 -0.72 -14.06
N ARG A 153 -5.22 -0.27 -15.14
CA ARG A 153 -5.36 1.10 -15.62
C ARG A 153 -6.73 1.34 -16.25
N LYS A 154 -7.29 2.53 -16.05
CA LYS A 154 -8.59 2.92 -16.63
C LYS A 154 -8.60 2.97 -18.14
N ASN A 155 -7.46 3.20 -18.75
CA ASN A 155 -7.29 3.24 -20.22
C ASN A 155 -6.85 1.90 -20.82
N PHE A 156 -6.83 0.81 -20.05
CA PHE A 156 -6.49 -0.51 -20.56
C PHE A 156 -7.65 -1.10 -21.39
N GLU A 157 -7.37 -1.47 -22.62
CA GLU A 157 -8.33 -2.12 -23.51
C GLU A 157 -8.10 -3.63 -23.52
N ILE A 158 -9.11 -4.40 -23.13
CA ILE A 158 -9.06 -5.86 -23.20
C ILE A 158 -9.21 -6.28 -24.65
N LYS A 159 -8.17 -6.86 -25.23
CA LYS A 159 -8.25 -7.52 -26.53
C LYS A 159 -8.88 -8.89 -26.32
N TRP A 160 -10.14 -9.02 -26.69
CA TRP A 160 -10.83 -10.31 -26.71
C TRP A 160 -10.35 -11.10 -27.94
N GLU A 161 -9.27 -11.87 -27.82
CA GLU A 161 -9.04 -12.98 -28.75
C GLU A 161 -10.02 -14.08 -28.36
N GLU A 162 -10.69 -14.68 -29.36
CA GLU A 162 -11.50 -15.89 -29.13
C GLU A 162 -10.55 -17.00 -28.63
N ARG A 163 -10.36 -17.08 -27.33
CA ARG A 163 -9.68 -18.21 -26.73
C ARG A 163 -10.55 -19.44 -27.01
N LYS A 164 -10.15 -20.24 -27.97
CA LYS A 164 -10.74 -21.57 -28.12
C LYS A 164 -10.61 -22.28 -26.79
N TYR A 165 -11.73 -22.63 -26.18
CA TYR A 165 -11.74 -23.44 -24.97
C TYR A 165 -11.01 -24.75 -25.31
N ILE A 166 -9.84 -24.94 -24.73
CA ILE A 166 -9.12 -26.22 -24.75
C ILE A 166 -9.60 -26.92 -23.48
N PRO A 167 -10.46 -27.96 -23.59
CA PRO A 167 -10.89 -28.70 -22.41
C PRO A 167 -9.62 -29.33 -21.76
N PRO A 168 -9.54 -29.33 -20.42
CA PRO A 168 -8.46 -30.03 -19.75
C PRO A 168 -8.46 -31.48 -20.24
N GLU A 169 -7.31 -31.96 -20.71
CA GLU A 169 -7.13 -33.37 -21.04
C GLU A 169 -7.57 -34.17 -19.81
N LYS A 170 -8.41 -35.18 -20.04
CA LYS A 170 -8.80 -36.07 -18.96
C LYS A 170 -7.53 -36.72 -18.46
N PHE A 171 -7.19 -36.46 -17.21
CA PHE A 171 -6.17 -37.22 -16.51
C PHE A 171 -6.70 -38.65 -16.43
N GLU A 172 -6.08 -39.55 -17.18
CA GLU A 172 -6.25 -40.99 -17.04
C GLU A 172 -5.43 -41.51 -15.85
#